data_5df06be76e9d038bd873649c6e073688
#
_entry.id   5df06be76e9d038bd873649c6e073688
#
_cell.length_a   1.000
_cell.length_b   1.000
_cell.length_c   1.000
_cell.angle_alpha   90.00
_cell.angle_beta   90.00
_cell.angle_gamma   90.00
#
_symmetry.space_group_name_H-M   'P 1'
#
loop_
_entity.id
_entity.type
_entity.pdbx_description
1 polymer ?
#
loop_
_entity_poly.entity_id
_entity_poly.type
_entity_poly.pdbx_seq_one_letter_code
_entity_poly.pdbx_strand_id
1 'polypeptide(L)'
;MEHSSSSVNKNLIKLAAVIRRLLGLRAVAVIIVATSLILMMASLWNDSPIVDEIPHIGSGYSYIEAGDFRLNPEHPPLVKDLAGISLKILGIKNQPAFESRFWQEDINGQWEFGRKLIYGSDNDANILVRFAKIPELIFFLLSAIIIFVWTRKLYGYLTALTAIFLFSFSTTVMAHSRFVTTDVPALFGILL
;
A
#
# COMPACT_ATOMS: atom_id res chain seq x y z
N MET A 1 -26.30 -54.08 2.74
CA MET A 1 -25.18 -53.26 3.22
C MET A 1 -24.36 -52.54 2.13
N GLU A 2 -24.30 -53.05 0.89
CA GLU A 2 -23.52 -52.44 -0.22
C GLU A 2 -24.05 -51.12 -0.77
N HIS A 3 -25.38 -50.87 -0.72
CA HIS A 3 -25.97 -49.64 -1.26
C HIS A 3 -25.62 -48.37 -0.45
N SER A 4 -25.36 -48.52 0.86
CA SER A 4 -24.97 -47.39 1.73
C SER A 4 -23.52 -46.91 1.45
N SER A 5 -22.61 -47.86 1.21
CA SER A 5 -21.18 -47.57 0.92
C SER A 5 -20.98 -46.83 -0.40
N SER A 6 -21.74 -47.16 -1.46
CA SER A 6 -21.67 -46.48 -2.76
C SER A 6 -22.15 -45.01 -2.70
N SER A 7 -23.19 -44.72 -1.91
CA SER A 7 -23.73 -43.37 -1.73
C SER A 7 -22.75 -42.46 -0.97
N VAL A 8 -22.13 -42.99 0.10
CA VAL A 8 -21.11 -42.25 0.88
C VAL A 8 -19.90 -41.88 0.03
N ASN A 9 -19.41 -42.82 -0.79
CA ASN A 9 -18.25 -42.58 -1.66
C ASN A 9 -18.53 -41.52 -2.73
N LYS A 10 -19.74 -41.52 -3.34
CA LYS A 10 -20.14 -40.44 -4.30
C LYS A 10 -20.21 -39.08 -3.66
N ASN A 11 -20.67 -38.97 -2.43
CA ASN A 11 -20.74 -37.68 -1.70
C ASN A 11 -19.35 -37.19 -1.34
N LEU A 12 -18.43 -38.03 -0.95
CA LEU A 12 -17.02 -37.66 -0.68
C LEU A 12 -16.31 -37.16 -1.95
N ILE A 13 -16.52 -37.80 -3.09
CA ILE A 13 -15.95 -37.39 -4.37
C ILE A 13 -16.49 -35.98 -4.77
N LYS A 14 -17.81 -35.74 -4.62
CA LYS A 14 -18.42 -34.45 -4.90
C LYS A 14 -17.87 -33.36 -3.96
N LEU A 15 -17.74 -33.67 -2.67
CA LEU A 15 -17.17 -32.74 -1.69
C LEU A 15 -15.73 -32.39 -2.03
N ALA A 16 -14.90 -33.38 -2.35
CA ALA A 16 -13.51 -33.14 -2.77
C ALA A 16 -13.40 -32.28 -4.03
N ALA A 17 -14.29 -32.50 -5.02
CA ALA A 17 -14.35 -31.67 -6.24
C ALA A 17 -14.72 -30.20 -5.94
N VAL A 18 -15.68 -29.97 -5.04
CA VAL A 18 -16.07 -28.63 -4.59
C VAL A 18 -14.92 -27.94 -3.86
N ILE A 19 -14.27 -28.63 -2.93
CA ILE A 19 -13.11 -28.10 -2.19
C ILE A 19 -11.99 -27.74 -3.16
N ARG A 20 -11.64 -28.62 -4.09
CA ARG A 20 -10.61 -28.36 -5.11
C ARG A 20 -10.95 -27.14 -5.96
N ARG A 21 -12.20 -27.00 -6.38
CA ARG A 21 -12.67 -25.83 -7.13
C ARG A 21 -12.56 -24.53 -6.32
N LEU A 22 -12.97 -24.55 -5.05
CA LEU A 22 -12.88 -23.38 -4.17
C LEU A 22 -11.43 -22.96 -3.89
N LEU A 23 -10.53 -23.93 -3.70
CA LEU A 23 -9.10 -23.68 -3.55
C LEU A 23 -8.50 -23.10 -4.83
N GLY A 24 -8.89 -23.60 -6.01
CA GLY A 24 -8.48 -23.04 -7.29
C GLY A 24 -8.91 -21.59 -7.48
N LEU A 25 -10.14 -21.25 -7.14
CA LEU A 25 -10.65 -19.86 -7.25
C LEU A 25 -9.94 -18.90 -6.28
N ARG A 26 -9.57 -19.37 -5.06
CA ARG A 26 -8.76 -18.56 -4.14
C ARG A 26 -7.35 -18.36 -4.67
N ALA A 27 -6.74 -19.39 -5.24
CA ALA A 27 -5.43 -19.27 -5.87
C ALA A 27 -5.43 -18.25 -7.00
N VAL A 28 -6.48 -18.23 -7.85
CA VAL A 28 -6.64 -17.22 -8.90
C VAL A 28 -6.70 -15.81 -8.30
N ALA A 29 -7.46 -15.58 -7.24
CA ALA A 29 -7.51 -14.29 -6.57
C ALA A 29 -6.13 -13.83 -6.06
N VAL A 30 -5.40 -14.75 -5.42
CA VAL A 30 -4.02 -14.48 -4.95
C VAL A 30 -3.10 -14.14 -6.11
N ILE A 31 -3.17 -14.88 -7.22
CA ILE A 31 -2.36 -14.62 -8.41
C ILE A 31 -2.65 -13.22 -8.98
N ILE A 32 -3.92 -12.82 -9.08
CA ILE A 32 -4.32 -11.49 -9.55
C ILE A 32 -3.66 -10.39 -8.71
N VAL A 33 -3.83 -10.46 -7.39
CA VAL A 33 -3.28 -9.46 -6.46
C VAL A 33 -1.75 -9.49 -6.45
N ALA A 34 -1.14 -10.67 -6.40
CA ALA A 34 0.31 -10.82 -6.40
C ALA A 34 0.94 -10.28 -7.69
N THR A 35 0.33 -10.54 -8.85
CA THR A 35 0.81 -10.00 -10.13
C THR A 35 0.77 -8.47 -10.13
N SER A 36 -0.33 -7.86 -9.66
CA SER A 36 -0.42 -6.41 -9.57
C SER A 36 0.60 -5.83 -8.59
N LEU A 37 0.81 -6.46 -7.42
CA LEU A 37 1.83 -6.05 -6.46
C LEU A 37 3.25 -6.12 -7.06
N ILE A 38 3.56 -7.18 -7.78
CA ILE A 38 4.86 -7.33 -8.44
C ILE A 38 5.06 -6.22 -9.49
N LEU A 39 4.05 -5.91 -10.28
CA LEU A 39 4.11 -4.83 -11.27
C LEU A 39 4.29 -3.46 -10.59
N MET A 40 3.58 -3.20 -9.50
CA MET A 40 3.73 -1.96 -8.71
C MET A 40 5.12 -1.87 -8.10
N MET A 41 5.65 -2.95 -7.51
CA MET A 41 7.01 -2.99 -6.96
C MET A 41 8.07 -2.79 -8.04
N ALA A 42 7.92 -3.42 -9.20
CA ALA A 42 8.84 -3.25 -10.31
C ALA A 42 8.86 -1.81 -10.83
N SER A 43 7.68 -1.17 -10.92
CA SER A 43 7.56 0.23 -11.32
C SER A 43 8.16 1.17 -10.26
N LEU A 44 7.85 0.95 -8.99
CA LEU A 44 8.33 1.75 -7.86
C LEU A 44 9.85 1.78 -7.76
N TRP A 45 10.53 0.74 -8.28
CA TRP A 45 11.97 0.56 -8.10
C TRP A 45 12.82 1.72 -8.63
N ASN A 46 12.40 2.34 -9.74
CA ASN A 46 13.11 3.44 -10.39
C ASN A 46 12.27 4.73 -10.49
N ASP A 47 11.19 4.83 -9.70
CA ASP A 47 10.34 6.01 -9.70
C ASP A 47 10.96 7.15 -8.90
N SER A 48 10.98 8.33 -9.49
CA SER A 48 11.15 9.58 -8.75
C SER A 48 9.89 9.91 -7.94
N PRO A 49 9.99 10.66 -6.85
CA PRO A 49 8.80 11.12 -6.15
C PRO A 49 8.01 12.09 -7.04
N ILE A 50 6.69 11.97 -7.00
CA ILE A 50 5.82 13.01 -7.55
C ILE A 50 5.82 14.24 -6.62
N VAL A 51 5.30 15.36 -7.12
CA VAL A 51 5.35 16.63 -6.39
C VAL A 51 4.80 16.49 -4.97
N ASP A 52 3.62 15.89 -4.81
CA ASP A 52 2.94 15.77 -3.51
C ASP A 52 3.65 14.83 -2.52
N GLU A 53 4.48 13.92 -2.98
CA GLU A 53 5.23 13.02 -2.09
C GLU A 53 6.34 13.74 -1.32
N ILE A 54 6.90 14.79 -1.88
CA ILE A 54 8.00 15.54 -1.26
C ILE A 54 7.61 16.06 0.13
N PRO A 55 6.51 16.85 0.28
CA PRO A 55 6.06 17.30 1.59
C PRO A 55 5.56 16.14 2.48
N HIS A 56 4.91 15.11 1.92
CA HIS A 56 4.41 13.98 2.71
C HIS A 56 5.54 13.17 3.34
N ILE A 57 6.59 12.82 2.56
CA ILE A 57 7.77 12.09 3.05
C ILE A 57 8.51 12.91 4.11
N GLY A 58 8.74 14.22 3.83
CA GLY A 58 9.41 15.12 4.75
C GLY A 58 8.63 15.26 6.07
N SER A 59 7.34 15.56 5.99
CA SER A 59 6.49 15.73 7.16
C SER A 59 6.39 14.43 7.98
N GLY A 60 6.17 13.30 7.34
CA GLY A 60 6.09 12.01 8.02
C GLY A 60 7.36 11.69 8.78
N TYR A 61 8.52 11.97 8.19
CA TYR A 61 9.78 11.80 8.90
C TYR A 61 9.91 12.75 10.10
N SER A 62 9.50 14.03 9.97
CA SER A 62 9.53 14.97 11.09
C SER A 62 8.60 14.56 12.25
N TYR A 63 7.44 13.98 11.94
CA TYR A 63 6.50 13.48 12.94
C TYR A 63 7.13 12.36 13.79
N ILE A 64 7.78 11.41 13.14
CA ILE A 64 8.36 10.23 13.78
C ILE A 64 9.70 10.53 14.46
N GLU A 65 10.52 11.42 13.90
CA GLU A 65 11.84 11.71 14.42
C GLU A 65 11.82 12.79 15.52
N ALA A 66 11.07 13.87 15.30
CA ALA A 66 11.02 15.01 16.20
C ALA A 66 9.75 15.08 17.06
N GLY A 67 8.72 14.27 16.79
CA GLY A 67 7.41 14.38 17.44
C GLY A 67 6.67 15.67 17.10
N ASP A 68 7.01 16.32 15.99
CA ASP A 68 6.51 17.64 15.60
C ASP A 68 5.64 17.53 14.34
N PHE A 69 4.35 17.84 14.47
CA PHE A 69 3.32 17.70 13.45
C PHE A 69 3.00 19.00 12.69
N ARG A 70 3.85 20.02 12.78
CA ARG A 70 3.59 21.34 12.18
C ARG A 70 3.66 21.36 10.66
N LEU A 71 4.46 20.45 10.04
CA LEU A 71 4.56 20.38 8.59
C LEU A 71 3.37 19.64 7.97
N ASN A 72 2.84 20.15 6.88
CA ASN A 72 1.75 19.54 6.11
C ASN A 72 0.52 19.16 6.96
N PRO A 73 -0.05 20.08 7.78
CA PRO A 73 -1.17 19.78 8.67
C PRO A 73 -2.48 19.55 7.93
N GLU A 74 -2.57 19.95 6.65
CA GLU A 74 -3.73 19.83 5.79
C GLU A 74 -4.08 18.38 5.38
N HIS A 75 -3.14 17.46 5.51
CA HIS A 75 -3.35 16.05 5.16
C HIS A 75 -3.25 15.13 6.38
N PRO A 76 -4.08 14.05 6.44
CA PRO A 76 -4.05 13.07 7.53
C PRO A 76 -2.65 12.46 7.76
N PRO A 77 -2.25 12.18 9.02
CA PRO A 77 -0.89 11.76 9.33
C PRO A 77 -0.58 10.30 8.99
N LEU A 78 -1.56 9.40 8.98
CA LEU A 78 -1.35 7.95 8.90
C LEU A 78 -0.36 7.50 7.81
N VAL A 79 -0.55 7.99 6.59
CA VAL A 79 0.31 7.69 5.43
C VAL A 79 1.73 8.22 5.66
N LYS A 80 1.81 9.47 6.11
CA LYS A 80 3.06 10.16 6.39
C LYS A 80 3.83 9.44 7.51
N ASP A 81 3.14 9.00 8.56
CA ASP A 81 3.73 8.26 9.67
C ASP A 81 4.33 6.93 9.21
N LEU A 82 3.66 6.20 8.32
CA LEU A 82 4.18 4.94 7.78
C LEU A 82 5.46 5.17 6.95
N ALA A 83 5.48 6.18 6.11
CA ALA A 83 6.68 6.59 5.37
C ALA A 83 7.79 7.01 6.35
N GLY A 84 7.48 7.83 7.35
CA GLY A 84 8.42 8.27 8.38
C GLY A 84 9.01 7.12 9.19
N ILE A 85 8.19 6.17 9.62
CA ILE A 85 8.63 4.96 10.33
C ILE A 85 9.60 4.15 9.46
N SER A 86 9.27 3.96 8.18
CA SER A 86 10.13 3.24 7.24
C SER A 86 11.50 3.89 7.09
N LEU A 87 11.54 5.22 6.99
CA LEU A 87 12.78 5.98 6.89
C LEU A 87 13.58 5.98 8.19
N LYS A 88 12.92 6.00 9.34
CA LYS A 88 13.58 5.87 10.64
C LYS A 88 14.22 4.49 10.80
N ILE A 89 13.55 3.43 10.37
CA ILE A 89 14.11 2.07 10.35
C ILE A 89 15.31 1.99 9.40
N LEU A 90 15.24 2.67 8.25
CA LEU A 90 16.35 2.74 7.29
C LEU A 90 17.57 3.47 7.86
N GLY A 91 17.38 4.35 8.84
CA GLY A 91 18.48 5.10 9.48
C GLY A 91 19.06 6.18 8.58
N ILE A 92 18.21 6.99 7.94
CA ILE A 92 18.66 8.05 7.03
C ILE A 92 19.38 9.18 7.78
N LYS A 93 20.29 9.87 7.07
CA LYS A 93 20.91 11.12 7.54
C LYS A 93 19.87 12.24 7.46
N ASN A 94 19.71 12.98 8.55
CA ASN A 94 18.64 13.98 8.69
C ASN A 94 19.13 15.36 9.11
N GLN A 95 20.35 15.46 9.65
CA GLN A 95 20.89 16.72 10.19
C GLN A 95 20.77 17.91 9.23
N PRO A 96 21.19 17.80 7.95
CA PRO A 96 21.09 18.94 7.03
C PRO A 96 19.66 19.45 6.81
N ALA A 97 18.65 18.59 6.96
CA ALA A 97 17.25 18.99 6.87
C ALA A 97 16.78 19.71 8.15
N PHE A 98 17.07 19.14 9.33
CA PHE A 98 16.69 19.71 10.62
C PHE A 98 17.49 20.97 11.00
N GLU A 99 18.70 21.14 10.48
CA GLU A 99 19.50 22.36 10.64
C GLU A 99 19.15 23.47 9.64
N SER A 100 18.29 23.16 8.66
CA SER A 100 17.91 24.15 7.64
C SER A 100 16.95 25.21 8.19
N ARG A 101 17.00 26.42 7.59
CA ARG A 101 16.04 27.47 7.90
C ARG A 101 14.58 27.04 7.68
N PHE A 102 14.33 26.13 6.76
CA PHE A 102 13.00 25.61 6.45
C PHE A 102 12.39 24.83 7.60
N TRP A 103 13.21 24.28 8.47
CA TRP A 103 12.81 23.68 9.71
C TRP A 103 12.82 24.65 10.89
N GLN A 104 13.85 25.49 10.99
CA GLN A 104 14.08 26.33 12.15
C GLN A 104 13.20 27.58 12.18
N GLU A 105 12.93 28.18 11.01
CA GLU A 105 12.35 29.52 10.89
C GLU A 105 11.00 29.53 10.17
N ASP A 106 10.77 28.59 9.25
CA ASP A 106 9.59 28.59 8.37
C ASP A 106 8.48 27.72 8.96
N ILE A 107 7.33 28.32 9.28
CA ILE A 107 6.16 27.63 9.83
C ILE A 107 5.62 26.57 8.84
N ASN A 108 5.75 26.82 7.53
CA ASN A 108 5.23 25.91 6.49
C ASN A 108 6.32 25.52 5.47
N GLY A 109 7.53 25.29 5.93
CA GLY A 109 8.67 24.89 5.09
C GLY A 109 8.60 23.46 4.54
N GLN A 110 7.42 22.85 4.48
CA GLN A 110 7.21 21.44 4.14
C GLN A 110 7.86 20.99 2.83
N TRP A 111 7.79 21.83 1.78
CA TRP A 111 8.33 21.54 0.47
C TRP A 111 9.86 21.51 0.46
N GLU A 112 10.45 22.57 1.01
CA GLU A 112 11.90 22.71 1.03
C GLU A 112 12.56 21.79 2.06
N PHE A 113 11.89 21.57 3.20
CA PHE A 113 12.33 20.56 4.17
C PHE A 113 12.35 19.16 3.53
N GLY A 114 11.27 18.78 2.84
CA GLY A 114 11.20 17.49 2.13
C GLY A 114 12.28 17.36 1.06
N ARG A 115 12.51 18.40 0.25
CA ARG A 115 13.59 18.42 -0.75
C ARG A 115 14.97 18.28 -0.10
N LYS A 116 15.19 19.01 0.98
CA LYS A 116 16.46 18.96 1.71
C LYS A 116 16.71 17.59 2.32
N LEU A 117 15.68 16.95 2.87
CA LEU A 117 15.76 15.60 3.42
C LEU A 117 16.10 14.59 2.33
N ILE A 118 15.39 14.62 1.20
CA ILE A 118 15.53 13.63 0.12
C ILE A 118 16.84 13.81 -0.65
N TYR A 119 17.17 15.04 -1.02
CA TYR A 119 18.25 15.33 -1.98
C TYR A 119 19.46 16.05 -1.38
N GLY A 120 19.31 16.64 -0.20
CA GLY A 120 20.33 17.52 0.39
C GLY A 120 20.96 17.00 1.66
N SER A 121 20.74 15.73 2.03
CA SER A 121 21.22 15.15 3.29
C SER A 121 22.18 13.99 3.12
N ASP A 122 22.91 13.94 1.98
CA ASP A 122 23.86 12.87 1.66
C ASP A 122 23.28 11.45 1.75
N ASN A 123 21.97 11.32 1.54
CA ASN A 123 21.28 10.05 1.38
C ASN A 123 21.23 9.67 -0.10
N ASP A 124 21.14 8.37 -0.38
CA ASP A 124 20.70 7.93 -1.70
C ASP A 124 19.19 8.20 -1.83
N ALA A 125 18.85 9.22 -2.63
CA ALA A 125 17.46 9.65 -2.82
C ALA A 125 16.56 8.52 -3.36
N ASN A 126 17.09 7.66 -4.25
CA ASN A 126 16.31 6.53 -4.80
C ASN A 126 15.99 5.49 -3.73
N ILE A 127 16.96 5.19 -2.88
CA ILE A 127 16.74 4.26 -1.75
C ILE A 127 15.74 4.87 -0.77
N LEU A 128 15.93 6.13 -0.39
CA LEU A 128 15.05 6.83 0.55
C LEU A 128 13.61 6.85 0.04
N VAL A 129 13.38 7.32 -1.18
CA VAL A 129 12.03 7.40 -1.78
C VAL A 129 11.40 6.01 -1.90
N ARG A 130 12.16 5.01 -2.31
CA ARG A 130 11.69 3.62 -2.39
C ARG A 130 11.20 3.09 -1.05
N PHE A 131 11.98 3.29 0.01
CA PHE A 131 11.60 2.85 1.35
C PHE A 131 10.40 3.62 1.90
N ALA A 132 10.26 4.90 1.58
CA ALA A 132 9.08 5.68 1.94
C ALA A 132 7.80 5.17 1.27
N LYS A 133 7.88 4.70 0.02
CA LYS A 133 6.75 4.22 -0.78
C LYS A 133 6.27 2.80 -0.43
N ILE A 134 7.17 1.90 -0.05
CA ILE A 134 6.83 0.48 0.18
C ILE A 134 5.67 0.28 1.17
N PRO A 135 5.59 0.96 2.32
CA PRO A 135 4.49 0.77 3.27
C PRO A 135 3.11 1.08 2.68
N GLU A 136 3.02 1.95 1.67
CA GLU A 136 1.74 2.36 1.09
C GLU A 136 1.00 1.21 0.39
N LEU A 137 1.74 0.21 -0.11
CA LEU A 137 1.16 -0.97 -0.74
C LEU A 137 0.24 -1.79 0.19
N ILE A 138 0.33 -1.57 1.51
CA ILE A 138 -0.55 -2.25 2.47
C ILE A 138 -2.01 -1.84 2.26
N PHE A 139 -2.28 -0.57 1.92
CA PHE A 139 -3.64 -0.08 1.72
C PHE A 139 -4.29 -0.68 0.47
N PHE A 140 -3.49 -0.89 -0.60
CA PHE A 140 -3.94 -1.66 -1.77
C PHE A 140 -4.33 -3.08 -1.37
N LEU A 141 -3.46 -3.78 -0.63
CA LEU A 141 -3.71 -5.17 -0.22
C LEU A 141 -4.96 -5.28 0.67
N LEU A 142 -5.10 -4.40 1.65
CA LEU A 142 -6.26 -4.38 2.54
C LEU A 142 -7.55 -4.06 1.78
N SER A 143 -7.53 -3.08 0.87
CA SER A 143 -8.68 -2.76 0.01
C SER A 143 -9.06 -3.93 -0.87
N ALA A 144 -8.08 -4.59 -1.49
CA ALA A 144 -8.29 -5.78 -2.31
C ALA A 144 -8.97 -6.92 -1.52
N ILE A 145 -8.54 -7.15 -0.27
CA ILE A 145 -9.14 -8.15 0.61
C ILE A 145 -10.60 -7.82 0.90
N ILE A 146 -10.91 -6.57 1.26
CA ILE A 146 -12.28 -6.14 1.56
C ILE A 146 -13.16 -6.30 0.32
N ILE A 147 -12.73 -5.80 -0.84
CA ILE A 147 -13.47 -5.91 -2.10
C ILE A 147 -13.75 -7.38 -2.42
N PHE A 148 -12.74 -8.24 -2.33
CA PHE A 148 -12.91 -9.67 -2.60
C PHE A 148 -13.88 -10.32 -1.62
N VAL A 149 -13.73 -10.09 -0.32
CA VAL A 149 -14.56 -10.72 0.72
C VAL A 149 -16.01 -10.27 0.61
N TRP A 150 -16.26 -8.98 0.44
CA TRP A 150 -17.60 -8.43 0.31
C TRP A 150 -18.28 -8.88 -0.97
N THR A 151 -17.62 -8.72 -2.11
CA THR A 151 -18.20 -9.11 -3.40
C THR A 151 -18.49 -10.61 -3.44
N ARG A 152 -17.60 -11.44 -2.86
CA ARG A 152 -17.83 -12.87 -2.75
C ARG A 152 -19.05 -13.20 -1.90
N LYS A 153 -19.23 -12.50 -0.77
CA LYS A 153 -20.35 -12.70 0.14
C LYS A 153 -21.68 -12.32 -0.49
N LEU A 154 -21.70 -11.25 -1.26
CA LEU A 154 -22.92 -10.70 -1.85
C LEU A 154 -23.29 -11.35 -3.19
N TYR A 155 -22.29 -11.66 -4.03
CA TYR A 155 -22.50 -12.00 -5.44
C TYR A 155 -21.75 -13.27 -5.89
N GLY A 156 -21.02 -13.93 -4.99
CA GLY A 156 -20.30 -15.17 -5.27
C GLY A 156 -18.89 -14.98 -5.84
N TYR A 157 -18.22 -16.12 -6.08
CA TYR A 157 -16.78 -16.13 -6.42
C TYR A 157 -16.44 -15.50 -7.76
N LEU A 158 -17.21 -15.77 -8.82
CA LEU A 158 -16.90 -15.24 -10.16
C LEU A 158 -16.95 -13.70 -10.16
N THR A 159 -18.00 -13.14 -9.57
CA THR A 159 -18.13 -11.68 -9.45
C THR A 159 -17.00 -11.10 -8.61
N ALA A 160 -16.58 -11.78 -7.53
CA ALA A 160 -15.45 -11.36 -6.71
C ALA A 160 -14.12 -11.39 -7.48
N LEU A 161 -13.88 -12.40 -8.32
CA LEU A 161 -12.70 -12.46 -9.17
C LEU A 161 -12.69 -11.33 -10.20
N THR A 162 -13.84 -11.03 -10.81
CA THR A 162 -13.96 -9.91 -11.75
C THR A 162 -13.71 -8.58 -11.04
N ALA A 163 -14.32 -8.36 -9.87
CA ALA A 163 -14.15 -7.13 -9.11
C ALA A 163 -12.69 -6.90 -8.71
N ILE A 164 -12.02 -7.95 -8.18
CA ILE A 164 -10.63 -7.82 -7.76
C ILE A 164 -9.69 -7.67 -8.95
N PHE A 165 -9.99 -8.27 -10.10
CA PHE A 165 -9.25 -8.08 -11.34
C PHE A 165 -9.33 -6.62 -11.80
N LEU A 166 -10.54 -6.07 -11.92
CA LEU A 166 -10.74 -4.68 -12.32
C LEU A 166 -10.09 -3.69 -11.34
N PHE A 167 -10.19 -3.94 -10.04
CA PHE A 167 -9.52 -3.14 -9.02
C PHE A 167 -7.99 -3.22 -9.15
N SER A 168 -7.44 -4.44 -9.19
CA SER A 168 -5.99 -4.68 -9.16
C SER A 168 -5.27 -4.21 -10.42
N PHE A 169 -5.93 -4.17 -11.57
CA PHE A 169 -5.37 -3.72 -12.85
C PHE A 169 -5.92 -2.36 -13.31
N SER A 170 -6.65 -1.65 -12.46
CA SER A 170 -6.93 -0.24 -12.69
C SER A 170 -5.63 0.57 -12.66
N THR A 171 -5.31 1.25 -13.75
CA THR A 171 -4.07 2.05 -13.85
C THR A 171 -4.01 3.14 -12.79
N THR A 172 -5.15 3.76 -12.47
CA THR A 172 -5.26 4.76 -11.41
C THR A 172 -4.96 4.16 -10.04
N VAL A 173 -5.58 3.02 -9.70
CA VAL A 173 -5.33 2.33 -8.43
C VAL A 173 -3.86 1.90 -8.33
N MET A 174 -3.30 1.30 -9.37
CA MET A 174 -1.89 0.88 -9.38
C MET A 174 -0.92 2.06 -9.21
N ALA A 175 -1.20 3.20 -9.84
CA ALA A 175 -0.37 4.39 -9.71
C ALA A 175 -0.43 4.95 -8.29
N HIS A 176 -1.63 5.24 -7.77
CA HIS A 176 -1.80 5.86 -6.46
C HIS A 176 -1.48 4.94 -5.28
N SER A 177 -1.51 3.61 -5.45
CA SER A 177 -1.14 2.66 -4.40
C SER A 177 0.35 2.65 -4.05
N ARG A 178 1.21 3.19 -4.90
CA ARG A 178 2.66 3.25 -4.71
C ARG A 178 3.19 4.65 -4.40
N PHE A 179 2.30 5.64 -4.33
CA PHE A 179 2.66 7.00 -3.95
C PHE A 179 2.36 7.25 -2.47
N VAL A 180 3.21 8.03 -1.82
CA VAL A 180 2.97 8.51 -0.45
C VAL A 180 1.92 9.62 -0.49
N THR A 181 0.67 9.22 -0.77
CA THR A 181 -0.50 10.10 -0.89
C THR A 181 -1.70 9.50 -0.15
N THR A 182 -2.73 10.31 0.07
CA THR A 182 -3.91 9.92 0.85
C THR A 182 -4.99 9.20 0.06
N ASP A 183 -4.84 9.02 -1.27
CA ASP A 183 -5.90 8.53 -2.15
C ASP A 183 -6.35 7.09 -1.84
N VAL A 184 -5.40 6.15 -1.89
CA VAL A 184 -5.72 4.73 -1.64
C VAL A 184 -5.96 4.45 -0.15
N PRO A 185 -5.25 5.07 0.80
CA PRO A 185 -5.64 5.04 2.22
C PRO A 185 -7.05 5.56 2.50
N ALA A 186 -7.47 6.64 1.84
CA ALA A 186 -8.85 7.14 1.95
C ALA A 186 -9.87 6.14 1.36
N LEU A 187 -9.56 5.56 0.20
CA LEU A 187 -10.37 4.48 -0.37
C LEU A 187 -10.52 3.32 0.61
N PHE A 188 -9.42 2.87 1.22
CA PHE A 188 -9.45 1.83 2.25
C PHE A 188 -10.36 2.22 3.43
N GLY A 189 -10.23 3.45 3.93
CA GLY A 189 -11.08 3.97 5.02
C GLY A 189 -12.57 4.02 4.66
N ILE A 190 -12.92 4.30 3.39
CA ILE A 190 -14.32 4.29 2.93
C ILE A 190 -14.87 2.86 2.81
N LEU A 191 -14.00 1.89 2.50
CA LEU A 191 -14.39 0.49 2.37
C LEU A 191 -14.56 -0.22 3.72
N LEU A 192 -14.06 0.34 4.84
CA LEU A 192 -14.22 -0.21 6.18
C LEU A 192 -15.62 0.01 6.74
#